data_a4179dc56625974b7a3e6f6209605c56
#
_entry.id   a4179dc56625974b7a3e6f6209605c56
#
_cell.length_a   1.000
_cell.length_b   1.000
_cell.length_c   1.000
_cell.angle_alpha   90.00
_cell.angle_beta   90.00
_cell.angle_gamma   90.00
#
_symmetry.space_group_name_H-M   'P 1'
#
loop_
_entity.id
_entity.type
_entity.pdbx_description
1 polymer ?
#
loop_
_entity_poly.entity_id
_entity_poly.type
_entity_poly.pdbx_seq_one_letter_code
_entity_poly.pdbx_strand_id
1 'polypeptide(L)'
;VRIGDDLTACVLVLNDEYWLPYVLESSRGRFSNYVIYNVGSTDRTREIIDWFVDDNKEATFFVRHFDCVPGKLIQGAFRNSMIAEAGTEYYYILDGDEVYSEDGWNTLAAQWWSVKPNPSQGKYYGLVRRCEMSADLKQKYIKLRTHHRIYHRLATFAGPHPGEWPVIEQKPKNENDLPDVTCYHFHNVERSTKDSDALKRADRKNKPTYHPGELTPFNLLEELPLLRKPIQNFPVAPVLQRLQNEYSV
;
A
#
# COMPACT_ATOMS: atom_id res chain seq x y z
N VAL A 1 1.46 -0.10 -18.33
CA VAL A 1 0.22 0.59 -18.74
C VAL A 1 -0.27 1.44 -17.59
N ARG A 2 -0.58 2.72 -17.83
CA ARG A 2 -1.20 3.63 -16.84
C ARG A 2 -2.63 3.22 -16.54
N ILE A 3 -3.08 3.42 -15.30
CA ILE A 3 -4.43 3.04 -14.87
C ILE A 3 -5.44 4.09 -15.35
N GLY A 4 -5.18 5.38 -15.08
CA GLY A 4 -6.03 6.50 -15.51
C GLY A 4 -5.35 7.83 -15.21
N ASP A 5 -5.54 8.83 -16.06
CA ASP A 5 -4.95 10.17 -15.88
C ASP A 5 -5.67 10.97 -14.79
N ASP A 6 -6.87 10.56 -14.42
CA ASP A 6 -7.71 11.13 -13.37
C ASP A 6 -7.45 10.54 -11.97
N LEU A 7 -6.40 9.71 -11.83
CA LEU A 7 -6.05 8.97 -10.61
C LEU A 7 -4.67 9.36 -10.07
N THR A 8 -4.60 9.74 -8.80
CA THR A 8 -3.36 10.03 -8.06
C THR A 8 -3.05 8.94 -7.05
N ALA A 9 -1.81 8.46 -6.98
CA ALA A 9 -1.33 7.62 -5.89
C ALA A 9 -1.05 8.45 -4.64
N CYS A 10 -1.67 8.09 -3.51
CA CYS A 10 -1.46 8.70 -2.21
C CYS A 10 -0.70 7.73 -1.30
N VAL A 11 0.55 8.04 -0.96
CA VAL A 11 1.48 7.19 -0.21
C VAL A 11 1.78 7.81 1.14
N LEU A 12 1.28 7.22 2.21
CA LEU A 12 1.52 7.68 3.59
C LEU A 12 2.41 6.67 4.30
N VAL A 13 3.64 7.06 4.67
CA VAL A 13 4.66 6.14 5.16
C VAL A 13 5.32 6.60 6.45
N LEU A 14 5.70 5.61 7.27
CA LEU A 14 6.47 5.78 8.50
C LEU A 14 7.37 4.56 8.71
N ASN A 15 8.69 4.73 8.54
CA ASN A 15 9.68 3.68 8.77
C ASN A 15 9.41 2.40 7.95
N ASP A 16 9.37 2.54 6.64
CA ASP A 16 9.05 1.47 5.69
C ASP A 16 10.23 1.14 4.75
N GLU A 17 11.49 1.37 5.17
CA GLU A 17 12.69 1.23 4.33
C GLU A 17 12.85 -0.15 3.66
N TYR A 18 12.29 -1.23 4.25
CA TYR A 18 12.42 -2.58 3.69
C TYR A 18 11.46 -2.85 2.53
N TRP A 19 10.25 -2.30 2.58
CA TRP A 19 9.21 -2.63 1.61
C TRP A 19 8.88 -1.50 0.65
N LEU A 20 9.06 -0.26 1.09
CA LEU A 20 8.74 0.92 0.28
C LEU A 20 9.46 0.95 -1.08
N PRO A 21 10.73 0.53 -1.24
CA PRO A 21 11.37 0.49 -2.55
C PRO A 21 10.58 -0.38 -3.54
N TYR A 22 10.12 -1.54 -3.10
CA TYR A 22 9.35 -2.47 -3.92
C TYR A 22 7.93 -1.97 -4.19
N VAL A 23 7.29 -1.32 -3.22
CA VAL A 23 5.98 -0.70 -3.39
C VAL A 23 6.03 0.38 -4.46
N LEU A 24 6.97 1.31 -4.35
CA LEU A 24 7.13 2.40 -5.31
C LEU A 24 7.52 1.88 -6.69
N GLU A 25 8.48 0.95 -6.77
CA GLU A 25 8.90 0.38 -8.04
C GLU A 25 7.78 -0.40 -8.72
N SER A 26 6.98 -1.18 -7.98
CA SER A 26 5.82 -1.89 -8.53
C SER A 26 4.78 -0.94 -9.13
N SER A 27 4.69 0.29 -8.59
CA SER A 27 3.74 1.31 -9.03
C SER A 27 4.26 2.20 -10.17
N ARG A 28 5.55 2.08 -10.52
CA ARG A 28 6.20 2.90 -11.56
C ARG A 28 5.47 2.81 -12.89
N GLY A 29 5.19 3.96 -13.48
CA GLY A 29 4.46 4.05 -14.74
C GLY A 29 2.97 3.70 -14.68
N ARG A 30 2.41 3.45 -13.47
CA ARG A 30 0.99 3.16 -13.27
C ARG A 30 0.18 4.42 -13.00
N PHE A 31 0.77 5.41 -12.38
CA PHE A 31 0.17 6.69 -12.04
C PHE A 31 0.95 7.84 -12.68
N SER A 32 0.22 8.87 -13.12
CA SER A 32 0.82 10.12 -13.60
C SER A 32 1.14 11.07 -12.45
N ASN A 33 0.48 10.90 -11.30
CA ASN A 33 0.61 11.80 -10.16
C ASN A 33 0.78 11.01 -8.87
N TYR A 34 1.66 11.50 -8.01
CA TYR A 34 1.89 10.96 -6.66
C TYR A 34 1.84 12.08 -5.62
N VAL A 35 1.15 11.81 -4.52
CA VAL A 35 1.26 12.57 -3.28
C VAL A 35 1.88 11.66 -2.24
N ILE A 36 3.08 12.00 -1.74
CA ILE A 36 3.84 11.17 -0.81
C ILE A 36 4.10 11.94 0.48
N TYR A 37 3.62 11.40 1.60
CA TYR A 37 3.86 11.95 2.92
C TYR A 37 4.72 10.98 3.75
N ASN A 38 5.93 11.42 4.09
CA ASN A 38 6.77 10.78 5.09
C ASN A 38 6.53 11.43 6.46
N VAL A 39 5.91 10.70 7.36
CA VAL A 39 5.43 11.24 8.62
C VAL A 39 6.39 10.93 9.78
N GLY A 40 7.62 11.45 9.69
CA GLY A 40 8.61 11.38 10.74
C GLY A 40 9.42 10.08 10.77
N SER A 41 9.72 9.50 9.61
CA SER A 41 10.61 8.33 9.52
C SER A 41 12.03 8.67 9.98
N THR A 42 12.64 7.71 10.69
CA THR A 42 14.01 7.79 11.23
C THR A 42 14.97 6.82 10.54
N ASP A 43 14.46 5.99 9.63
CA ASP A 43 15.21 5.08 8.78
C ASP A 43 15.47 5.69 7.38
N ARG A 44 15.84 4.89 6.39
CA ARG A 44 16.11 5.35 5.02
C ARG A 44 14.86 5.61 4.17
N THR A 45 13.67 5.63 4.75
CA THR A 45 12.40 5.89 4.03
C THR A 45 12.46 7.20 3.23
N ARG A 46 13.04 8.28 3.79
CA ARG A 46 13.19 9.56 3.09
C ARG A 46 14.07 9.43 1.85
N GLU A 47 15.24 8.80 1.99
CA GLU A 47 16.17 8.59 0.88
C GLU A 47 15.55 7.77 -0.26
N ILE A 48 14.73 6.79 0.08
CA ILE A 48 13.99 5.97 -0.89
C ILE A 48 12.99 6.82 -1.69
N ILE A 49 12.26 7.69 -1.01
CA ILE A 49 11.32 8.61 -1.66
C ILE A 49 12.06 9.55 -2.62
N ASP A 50 13.14 10.18 -2.14
CA ASP A 50 13.93 11.11 -2.93
C ASP A 50 14.50 10.42 -4.18
N TRP A 51 15.03 9.19 -4.02
CA TRP A 51 15.48 8.36 -5.14
C TRP A 51 14.36 8.12 -6.16
N PHE A 52 13.17 7.68 -5.70
CA PHE A 52 12.06 7.36 -6.60
C PHE A 52 11.58 8.58 -7.40
N VAL A 53 11.53 9.75 -6.76
CA VAL A 53 11.20 11.03 -7.40
C VAL A 53 12.23 11.40 -8.46
N ASP A 54 13.51 11.25 -8.12
CA ASP A 54 14.60 11.60 -9.02
C ASP A 54 14.71 10.69 -10.23
N ASP A 55 14.39 9.41 -10.06
CA ASP A 55 14.50 8.38 -11.09
C ASP A 55 13.20 8.21 -11.92
N ASN A 56 12.08 8.82 -11.53
CA ASN A 56 10.78 8.69 -12.20
C ASN A 56 10.26 10.04 -12.75
N LYS A 57 10.99 10.60 -13.72
CA LYS A 57 10.70 11.93 -14.31
C LYS A 57 9.41 12.00 -15.14
N GLU A 58 8.77 10.87 -15.42
CA GLU A 58 7.54 10.82 -16.20
C GLU A 58 6.27 11.08 -15.36
N ALA A 59 6.42 11.14 -14.03
CA ALA A 59 5.33 11.42 -13.12
C ALA A 59 5.50 12.78 -12.44
N THR A 60 4.39 13.35 -11.99
CA THR A 60 4.34 14.56 -11.16
C THR A 60 4.28 14.14 -9.69
N PHE A 61 5.11 14.78 -8.86
CA PHE A 61 5.20 14.46 -7.44
C PHE A 61 4.89 15.67 -6.57
N PHE A 62 4.11 15.42 -5.52
CA PHE A 62 3.96 16.31 -4.39
C PHE A 62 4.44 15.56 -3.13
N VAL A 63 5.60 15.96 -2.60
CA VAL A 63 6.24 15.27 -1.48
C VAL A 63 6.31 16.16 -0.25
N ARG A 64 5.96 15.61 0.91
CA ARG A 64 6.17 16.24 2.22
C ARG A 64 6.91 15.31 3.17
N HIS A 65 7.92 15.86 3.84
CA HIS A 65 8.61 15.22 4.96
C HIS A 65 8.27 15.98 6.24
N PHE A 66 7.72 15.27 7.20
CA PHE A 66 7.39 15.81 8.51
C PHE A 66 8.44 15.38 9.53
N ASP A 67 8.82 16.28 10.43
CA ASP A 67 9.89 16.01 11.43
C ASP A 67 9.35 15.35 12.71
N CYS A 68 8.08 15.00 12.76
CA CYS A 68 7.46 14.39 13.94
C CYS A 68 6.57 13.22 13.55
N VAL A 69 6.59 12.18 14.39
CA VAL A 69 5.63 11.08 14.30
C VAL A 69 4.26 11.58 14.75
N PRO A 70 3.26 11.56 13.89
CA PRO A 70 1.92 12.00 14.27
C PRO A 70 1.35 11.06 15.33
N GLY A 71 0.63 11.63 16.30
CA GLY A 71 -0.20 10.83 17.17
C GLY A 71 -1.27 10.05 16.40
N LYS A 72 -1.78 8.97 16.98
CA LYS A 72 -2.79 8.07 16.35
C LYS A 72 -4.01 8.78 15.76
N LEU A 73 -4.34 9.98 16.25
CA LEU A 73 -5.52 10.76 15.85
C LEU A 73 -5.34 11.52 14.53
N ILE A 74 -4.14 11.59 13.97
CA ILE A 74 -3.81 12.53 12.89
C ILE A 74 -3.77 11.86 11.50
N GLN A 75 -3.77 10.54 11.41
CA GLN A 75 -3.65 9.86 10.10
C GLN A 75 -4.80 10.19 9.15
N GLY A 76 -6.05 10.25 9.65
CA GLY A 76 -7.18 10.67 8.84
C GLY A 76 -7.00 12.10 8.30
N ALA A 77 -6.46 13.02 9.10
CA ALA A 77 -6.17 14.38 8.67
C ALA A 77 -5.08 14.42 7.57
N PHE A 78 -4.01 13.62 7.70
CA PHE A 78 -3.01 13.49 6.65
C PHE A 78 -3.60 12.96 5.35
N ARG A 79 -4.43 11.90 5.41
CA ARG A 79 -5.11 11.38 4.22
C ARG A 79 -5.99 12.43 3.57
N ASN A 80 -6.75 13.20 4.36
CA ASN A 80 -7.57 14.30 3.83
C ASN A 80 -6.73 15.41 3.19
N SER A 81 -5.58 15.77 3.78
CA SER A 81 -4.64 16.72 3.18
C SER A 81 -4.06 16.21 1.87
N MET A 82 -3.69 14.92 1.80
CA MET A 82 -3.19 14.30 0.57
C MET A 82 -4.24 14.34 -0.54
N ILE A 83 -5.52 14.10 -0.21
CA ILE A 83 -6.62 14.17 -1.17
C ILE A 83 -6.78 15.61 -1.71
N ALA A 84 -6.70 16.60 -0.83
CA ALA A 84 -6.78 18.00 -1.25
C ALA A 84 -5.62 18.40 -2.19
N GLU A 85 -4.44 17.82 -2.00
CA GLU A 85 -3.25 18.06 -2.83
C GLU A 85 -3.21 17.22 -4.11
N ALA A 86 -3.91 16.10 -4.14
CA ALA A 86 -3.93 15.18 -5.30
C ALA A 86 -4.42 15.87 -6.59
N GLY A 87 -5.36 16.83 -6.47
CA GLY A 87 -5.84 17.62 -7.61
C GLY A 87 -6.66 16.84 -8.65
N THR A 88 -6.74 15.51 -8.53
CA THR A 88 -7.47 14.63 -9.43
C THR A 88 -8.83 14.23 -8.88
N GLU A 89 -9.68 13.64 -9.72
CA GLU A 89 -11.01 13.21 -9.30
C GLU A 89 -10.98 11.97 -8.41
N TYR A 90 -9.99 11.10 -8.64
CA TYR A 90 -9.80 9.87 -7.90
C TYR A 90 -8.41 9.81 -7.27
N TYR A 91 -8.31 9.05 -6.18
CA TYR A 91 -7.04 8.74 -5.56
C TYR A 91 -6.95 7.28 -5.13
N TYR A 92 -5.74 6.76 -5.20
CA TYR A 92 -5.39 5.41 -4.80
C TYR A 92 -4.55 5.45 -3.53
N ILE A 93 -4.99 4.77 -2.47
CA ILE A 93 -4.18 4.63 -1.27
C ILE A 93 -3.20 3.48 -1.48
N LEU A 94 -1.93 3.80 -1.46
CA LEU A 94 -0.82 2.87 -1.58
C LEU A 94 -0.04 2.85 -0.27
N ASP A 95 -0.23 1.80 0.53
CA ASP A 95 0.48 1.67 1.81
C ASP A 95 1.92 1.16 1.59
N GLY A 96 2.86 1.59 2.43
CA GLY A 96 4.30 1.33 2.28
C GLY A 96 4.73 -0.14 2.41
N ASP A 97 3.80 -1.05 2.67
CA ASP A 97 4.01 -2.49 2.81
C ASP A 97 3.08 -3.34 1.91
N GLU A 98 2.56 -2.75 0.83
CA GLU A 98 1.70 -3.41 -0.14
C GLU A 98 2.33 -3.41 -1.53
N VAL A 99 2.74 -4.58 -2.02
CA VAL A 99 3.32 -4.75 -3.35
C VAL A 99 2.31 -5.42 -4.28
N TYR A 100 2.25 -4.95 -5.50
CA TYR A 100 1.38 -5.49 -6.54
C TYR A 100 2.21 -6.21 -7.60
N SER A 101 1.66 -7.31 -8.13
CA SER A 101 2.23 -7.91 -9.33
C SER A 101 1.96 -7.04 -10.56
N GLU A 102 2.73 -7.24 -11.60
CA GLU A 102 2.49 -6.56 -12.87
C GLU A 102 1.12 -6.89 -13.44
N ASP A 103 0.70 -8.14 -13.35
CA ASP A 103 -0.62 -8.61 -13.77
C ASP A 103 -1.74 -7.97 -12.94
N GLY A 104 -1.52 -7.77 -11.64
CA GLY A 104 -2.46 -7.05 -10.76
C GLY A 104 -2.68 -5.62 -11.24
N TRP A 105 -1.62 -4.89 -11.56
CA TRP A 105 -1.72 -3.54 -12.11
C TRP A 105 -2.37 -3.50 -13.50
N ASN A 106 -2.01 -4.44 -14.38
CA ASN A 106 -2.59 -4.52 -15.72
C ASN A 106 -4.09 -4.84 -15.65
N THR A 107 -4.50 -5.72 -14.75
CA THR A 107 -5.91 -6.03 -14.50
C THR A 107 -6.66 -4.80 -14.00
N LEU A 108 -6.08 -4.04 -13.05
CA LEU A 108 -6.70 -2.80 -12.57
C LEU A 108 -6.86 -1.77 -13.70
N ALA A 109 -5.83 -1.61 -14.52
CA ALA A 109 -5.88 -0.69 -15.66
C ALA A 109 -6.96 -1.09 -16.67
N ALA A 110 -7.05 -2.37 -17.00
CA ALA A 110 -8.07 -2.90 -17.92
C ALA A 110 -9.49 -2.75 -17.38
N GLN A 111 -9.66 -2.85 -16.07
CA GLN A 111 -10.96 -2.78 -15.39
C GLN A 111 -11.29 -1.39 -14.83
N TRP A 112 -10.41 -0.39 -15.01
CA TRP A 112 -10.54 0.93 -14.39
C TRP A 112 -11.94 1.52 -14.49
N TRP A 113 -12.53 1.50 -15.69
CA TRP A 113 -13.86 2.06 -15.94
C TRP A 113 -15.00 1.35 -15.23
N SER A 114 -14.83 0.08 -14.89
CA SER A 114 -15.83 -0.72 -14.16
C SER A 114 -15.67 -0.64 -12.64
N VAL A 115 -14.44 -0.37 -12.15
CA VAL A 115 -14.14 -0.40 -10.71
C VAL A 115 -14.02 0.98 -10.09
N LYS A 116 -13.80 2.03 -10.90
CA LYS A 116 -13.68 3.39 -10.38
C LYS A 116 -14.96 3.81 -9.66
N PRO A 117 -14.83 4.59 -8.58
CA PRO A 117 -15.98 5.10 -7.86
C PRO A 117 -16.92 5.89 -8.76
N ASN A 118 -18.22 5.78 -8.51
CA ASN A 118 -19.24 6.55 -9.22
C ASN A 118 -20.22 7.17 -8.21
N PRO A 119 -19.95 8.42 -7.74
CA PRO A 119 -20.79 9.08 -6.74
C PRO A 119 -22.24 9.26 -7.16
N SER A 120 -22.54 9.40 -8.46
CA SER A 120 -23.92 9.51 -8.94
C SER A 120 -24.74 8.23 -8.67
N GLN A 121 -24.05 7.10 -8.47
CA GLN A 121 -24.62 5.81 -8.07
C GLN A 121 -24.43 5.49 -6.58
N GLY A 122 -23.96 6.46 -5.79
CA GLY A 122 -23.64 6.26 -4.37
C GLY A 122 -22.39 5.40 -4.12
N LYS A 123 -21.51 5.24 -5.12
CA LYS A 123 -20.25 4.48 -5.02
C LYS A 123 -19.10 5.48 -4.87
N TYR A 124 -18.54 5.60 -3.69
CA TYR A 124 -17.44 6.53 -3.40
C TYR A 124 -16.05 5.86 -3.31
N TYR A 125 -15.99 4.54 -3.38
CA TYR A 125 -14.74 3.78 -3.29
C TYR A 125 -14.77 2.49 -4.10
N GLY A 126 -13.58 2.04 -4.50
CA GLY A 126 -13.33 0.75 -5.13
C GLY A 126 -12.50 -0.16 -4.21
N LEU A 127 -12.72 -1.47 -4.35
CA LEU A 127 -12.10 -2.50 -3.54
C LEU A 127 -11.02 -3.23 -4.35
N VAL A 128 -9.95 -3.61 -3.69
CA VAL A 128 -8.98 -4.57 -4.21
C VAL A 128 -8.87 -5.76 -3.25
N ARG A 129 -8.44 -6.90 -3.75
CA ARG A 129 -8.15 -8.06 -2.92
C ARG A 129 -6.80 -7.89 -2.24
N ARG A 130 -6.71 -8.29 -0.99
CA ARG A 130 -5.48 -8.26 -0.21
C ARG A 130 -5.09 -9.67 0.20
N CYS A 131 -3.90 -10.08 -0.20
CA CYS A 131 -3.28 -11.34 0.17
C CYS A 131 -2.29 -11.10 1.30
N GLU A 132 -2.55 -11.68 2.46
CA GLU A 132 -1.65 -11.59 3.62
C GLU A 132 -0.56 -12.65 3.50
N MET A 133 0.69 -12.23 3.71
CA MET A 133 1.83 -13.14 3.70
C MET A 133 2.16 -13.65 5.10
N SER A 134 2.66 -14.89 5.18
CA SER A 134 3.27 -15.40 6.41
C SER A 134 4.57 -14.67 6.74
N ALA A 135 5.01 -14.75 8.00
CA ALA A 135 6.22 -14.06 8.45
C ALA A 135 7.51 -14.59 7.78
N ASP A 136 7.50 -15.84 7.29
CA ASP A 136 8.60 -16.47 6.58
C ASP A 136 8.55 -16.29 5.05
N LEU A 137 7.50 -15.63 4.54
CA LEU A 137 7.23 -15.39 3.11
C LEU A 137 7.03 -16.66 2.25
N LYS A 138 6.92 -17.84 2.84
CA LYS A 138 6.78 -19.11 2.13
C LYS A 138 5.32 -19.56 1.99
N GLN A 139 4.41 -18.89 2.64
CA GLN A 139 2.99 -19.22 2.66
C GLN A 139 2.15 -17.94 2.54
N LYS A 140 0.94 -18.09 2.04
CA LYS A 140 -0.09 -17.05 2.06
C LYS A 140 -1.36 -17.54 2.72
N TYR A 141 -2.15 -16.63 3.26
CA TYR A 141 -3.48 -16.95 3.76
C TYR A 141 -4.44 -17.22 2.59
N ILE A 142 -5.18 -18.32 2.66
CA ILE A 142 -6.12 -18.74 1.59
C ILE A 142 -7.23 -17.69 1.43
N LYS A 143 -7.72 -17.15 2.54
CA LYS A 143 -8.80 -16.17 2.51
C LYS A 143 -8.25 -14.79 2.15
N LEU A 144 -8.49 -14.38 0.92
CA LEU A 144 -8.26 -13.00 0.49
C LEU A 144 -9.21 -12.06 1.25
N ARG A 145 -8.70 -10.93 1.67
CA ARG A 145 -9.49 -9.83 2.22
C ARG A 145 -9.73 -8.78 1.16
N THR A 146 -10.81 -8.08 1.30
CA THR A 146 -11.08 -6.90 0.49
C THR A 146 -10.59 -5.66 1.21
N HIS A 147 -9.99 -4.76 0.48
CA HIS A 147 -9.51 -3.50 1.02
C HIS A 147 -9.89 -2.33 0.12
N HIS A 148 -10.40 -1.26 0.73
CA HIS A 148 -10.68 -0.04 0.01
C HIS A 148 -9.37 0.62 -0.37
N ARG A 149 -9.13 0.82 -1.67
CA ARG A 149 -7.89 1.44 -2.17
C ARG A 149 -8.14 2.60 -3.11
N ILE A 150 -9.25 2.56 -3.81
CA ILE A 150 -9.64 3.59 -4.78
C ILE A 150 -10.76 4.42 -4.16
N TYR A 151 -10.62 5.74 -4.20
CA TYR A 151 -11.62 6.66 -3.64
C TYR A 151 -11.88 7.80 -4.61
N HIS A 152 -13.11 8.28 -4.60
CA HIS A 152 -13.44 9.56 -5.19
C HIS A 152 -13.07 10.69 -4.23
N ARG A 153 -12.64 11.85 -4.76
CA ARG A 153 -12.20 13.01 -3.96
C ARG A 153 -13.20 13.53 -2.94
N LEU A 154 -14.48 13.18 -3.05
CA LEU A 154 -15.49 13.52 -2.07
C LEU A 154 -15.47 12.61 -0.82
N ALA A 155 -14.74 11.49 -0.87
CA ALA A 155 -14.55 10.64 0.29
C ALA A 155 -13.55 11.31 1.25
N THR A 156 -13.90 11.36 2.53
CA THR A 156 -13.04 11.90 3.59
C THR A 156 -12.77 10.83 4.63
N PHE A 157 -11.70 11.00 5.41
CA PHE A 157 -11.33 10.08 6.47
C PHE A 157 -11.58 10.69 7.84
N ALA A 158 -12.05 9.87 8.76
CA ALA A 158 -12.16 10.23 10.17
C ALA A 158 -11.74 9.04 11.06
N GLY A 159 -11.38 9.35 12.28
CA GLY A 159 -11.00 8.34 13.27
C GLY A 159 -9.49 8.14 13.42
N PRO A 160 -9.09 7.47 14.52
CA PRO A 160 -7.69 7.18 14.80
C PRO A 160 -7.21 5.94 14.04
N HIS A 161 -5.92 5.90 13.70
CA HIS A 161 -5.30 4.68 13.17
C HIS A 161 -5.25 3.55 14.25
N PRO A 162 -5.57 2.31 13.92
CA PRO A 162 -5.94 1.74 12.61
C PRO A 162 -7.45 1.78 12.32
N GLY A 163 -8.17 2.68 12.86
CA GLY A 163 -9.62 2.81 12.73
C GLY A 163 -10.04 4.05 11.96
N GLU A 164 -9.11 4.65 11.15
CA GLU A 164 -9.52 5.70 10.22
C GLU A 164 -10.37 5.08 9.12
N TRP A 165 -11.62 5.47 9.11
CA TRP A 165 -12.59 5.00 8.11
C TRP A 165 -12.94 6.14 7.16
N PRO A 166 -13.12 5.82 5.87
CA PRO A 166 -13.77 6.78 5.00
C PRO A 166 -15.16 7.11 5.57
N VAL A 167 -15.42 8.38 5.76
CA VAL A 167 -16.75 8.85 6.12
C VAL A 167 -17.61 8.78 4.86
N ILE A 168 -18.36 7.70 4.74
CA ILE A 168 -19.21 7.43 3.61
C ILE A 168 -20.56 7.04 4.15
N GLU A 169 -21.59 7.76 3.78
CA GLU A 169 -22.94 7.53 4.26
C GLU A 169 -23.57 6.20 3.81
N GLN A 170 -22.94 5.50 2.82
CA GLN A 170 -23.49 4.28 2.28
C GLN A 170 -22.43 3.17 2.18
N LYS A 171 -22.72 2.00 2.76
CA LYS A 171 -21.97 0.78 2.49
C LYS A 171 -22.31 0.28 1.08
N PRO A 172 -21.32 -0.25 0.31
CA PRO A 172 -21.61 -0.84 -0.99
C PRO A 172 -22.61 -1.99 -0.81
N LYS A 173 -23.60 -2.03 -1.67
CA LYS A 173 -24.65 -3.07 -1.60
C LYS A 173 -24.19 -4.43 -2.16
N ASN A 174 -23.06 -4.49 -2.89
CA ASN A 174 -22.59 -5.72 -3.53
C ASN A 174 -21.07 -5.84 -3.41
N GLU A 175 -20.60 -6.87 -2.70
CA GLU A 175 -19.18 -7.27 -2.64
C GLU A 175 -18.70 -7.94 -3.95
N ASN A 176 -19.57 -8.13 -4.94
CA ASN A 176 -19.28 -8.84 -6.18
C ASN A 176 -18.61 -7.98 -7.28
N ASP A 177 -18.48 -6.67 -7.07
CA ASP A 177 -17.86 -5.76 -8.05
C ASP A 177 -16.35 -5.61 -7.85
N LEU A 178 -15.69 -6.60 -7.23
CA LEU A 178 -14.26 -6.53 -6.96
C LEU A 178 -13.47 -6.83 -8.23
N PRO A 179 -12.54 -5.96 -8.62
CA PRO A 179 -11.58 -6.33 -9.64
C PRO A 179 -10.75 -7.52 -9.14
N ASP A 180 -10.35 -8.40 -10.05
CA ASP A 180 -9.43 -9.51 -9.74
C ASP A 180 -7.99 -9.00 -9.55
N VAL A 181 -7.86 -7.92 -8.78
CA VAL A 181 -6.62 -7.25 -8.45
C VAL A 181 -6.20 -7.63 -7.05
N THR A 182 -5.06 -8.25 -6.92
CA THR A 182 -4.52 -8.67 -5.62
C THR A 182 -3.29 -7.86 -5.28
N CYS A 183 -3.28 -7.24 -4.08
CA CYS A 183 -2.08 -6.73 -3.45
C CYS A 183 -1.53 -7.74 -2.44
N TYR A 184 -0.23 -7.84 -2.36
CA TYR A 184 0.49 -8.66 -1.40
C TYR A 184 0.92 -7.80 -0.22
N HIS A 185 0.41 -8.11 0.97
CA HIS A 185 0.57 -7.29 2.16
C HIS A 185 1.55 -7.93 3.14
N PHE A 186 2.61 -7.21 3.48
CA PHE A 186 3.72 -7.67 4.29
C PHE A 186 3.61 -7.25 5.77
N HIS A 187 2.39 -7.05 6.24
CA HIS A 187 2.11 -6.58 7.60
C HIS A 187 2.71 -7.45 8.71
N ASN A 188 2.75 -8.77 8.51
CA ASN A 188 3.30 -9.72 9.47
C ASN A 188 4.81 -9.92 9.34
N VAL A 189 5.42 -9.27 8.35
CA VAL A 189 6.85 -9.39 8.06
C VAL A 189 7.65 -8.33 8.80
N GLU A 190 8.92 -8.60 9.03
CA GLU A 190 9.83 -7.71 9.74
C GLU A 190 9.90 -6.33 9.08
N ARG A 191 9.88 -5.28 9.91
CA ARG A 191 10.10 -3.88 9.51
C ARG A 191 11.39 -3.37 10.16
N SER A 192 11.93 -2.29 9.62
CA SER A 192 13.20 -1.70 10.04
C SER A 192 13.21 -1.18 11.48
N THR A 193 12.08 -0.75 12.02
CA THR A 193 12.01 -0.17 13.37
C THR A 193 11.50 -1.14 14.41
N LYS A 194 12.40 -1.53 15.31
CA LYS A 194 12.09 -2.46 16.42
C LYS A 194 11.34 -1.81 17.58
N ASP A 195 11.55 -0.51 17.86
CA ASP A 195 11.21 0.06 19.16
C ASP A 195 9.98 0.96 19.21
N SER A 196 9.81 1.90 18.32
CA SER A 196 8.66 2.82 18.39
C SER A 196 7.35 2.18 17.90
N ASP A 197 7.45 1.26 16.96
CA ASP A 197 6.33 0.48 16.47
C ASP A 197 5.97 -0.70 17.37
N ALA A 198 6.90 -1.22 18.14
CA ALA A 198 6.65 -2.30 19.10
C ALA A 198 5.59 -1.87 20.15
N LEU A 199 5.63 -0.63 20.63
CA LEU A 199 4.62 -0.11 21.55
C LEU A 199 3.26 0.10 20.87
N LYS A 200 3.24 0.55 19.62
CA LYS A 200 2.01 0.74 18.84
C LYS A 200 1.41 -0.58 18.35
N ARG A 201 2.25 -1.62 18.19
CA ARG A 201 1.87 -2.96 17.72
C ARG A 201 1.80 -4.00 18.82
N ALA A 202 2.28 -3.74 20.04
CA ALA A 202 2.03 -4.60 21.21
C ALA A 202 0.53 -4.85 21.40
N ASP A 203 -0.30 -3.84 21.14
CA ASP A 203 -1.75 -3.99 21.10
C ASP A 203 -2.24 -4.96 20.01
N ARG A 204 -1.47 -5.17 18.95
CA ARG A 204 -1.78 -6.11 17.85
C ARG A 204 -1.24 -7.51 18.13
N LYS A 205 -0.06 -7.65 18.77
CA LYS A 205 0.47 -8.96 19.18
C LYS A 205 -0.41 -9.68 20.19
N ASN A 206 -1.15 -8.94 21.00
CA ASN A 206 -2.06 -9.47 22.02
C ASN A 206 -3.50 -9.68 21.52
N LYS A 207 -3.83 -9.30 20.29
CA LYS A 207 -5.09 -9.68 19.66
C LYS A 207 -4.89 -11.03 19.00
N PRO A 208 -5.49 -12.12 19.55
CA PRO A 208 -5.40 -13.41 18.91
C PRO A 208 -5.97 -13.28 17.49
N THR A 209 -5.13 -13.60 16.54
CA THR A 209 -5.52 -13.86 15.16
C THR A 209 -6.27 -12.75 14.44
N TYR A 210 -5.54 -11.78 13.97
CA TYR A 210 -6.04 -10.95 12.87
C TYR A 210 -6.36 -11.78 11.62
N HIS A 211 -5.87 -13.04 11.58
CA HIS A 211 -6.04 -13.98 10.47
C HIS A 211 -6.31 -15.40 10.96
N PRO A 212 -7.56 -15.75 11.33
CA PRO A 212 -7.94 -17.13 11.42
C PRO A 212 -8.12 -17.68 9.99
N GLY A 213 -7.09 -18.21 9.39
CA GLY A 213 -7.15 -18.76 8.04
C GLY A 213 -6.11 -19.84 7.87
N GLU A 214 -6.42 -20.81 7.05
CA GLU A 214 -5.46 -21.80 6.60
C GLU A 214 -4.38 -21.10 5.77
N LEU A 215 -3.14 -21.54 5.96
CA LEU A 215 -1.99 -21.14 5.16
C LEU A 215 -1.82 -22.16 4.03
N THR A 216 -1.43 -21.69 2.86
CA THR A 216 -1.06 -22.53 1.73
C THR A 216 0.36 -22.20 1.29
N PRO A 217 1.15 -23.19 0.86
CA PRO A 217 2.45 -22.94 0.25
C PRO A 217 2.32 -21.95 -0.91
N PHE A 218 3.29 -21.06 -1.04
CA PHE A 218 3.25 -20.01 -2.03
C PHE A 218 4.65 -19.62 -2.47
N ASN A 219 4.86 -19.50 -3.77
CA ASN A 219 6.12 -19.05 -4.33
C ASN A 219 6.08 -17.54 -4.60
N LEU A 220 6.45 -16.77 -3.59
CA LEU A 220 6.41 -15.31 -3.65
C LEU A 220 7.28 -14.74 -4.78
N LEU A 221 8.47 -15.30 -5.00
CA LEU A 221 9.41 -14.78 -6.00
C LEU A 221 9.03 -15.12 -7.44
N GLU A 222 8.16 -16.09 -7.65
CA GLU A 222 7.54 -16.34 -8.97
C GLU A 222 6.42 -15.33 -9.24
N GLU A 223 5.58 -15.10 -8.24
CA GLU A 223 4.45 -14.18 -8.35
C GLU A 223 4.86 -12.71 -8.39
N LEU A 224 5.91 -12.35 -7.63
CA LEU A 224 6.49 -11.02 -7.59
C LEU A 224 7.98 -11.06 -7.99
N PRO A 225 8.30 -11.19 -9.27
CA PRO A 225 9.71 -11.25 -9.74
C PRO A 225 10.53 -10.02 -9.33
N LEU A 226 9.89 -8.90 -9.10
CA LEU A 226 10.50 -7.67 -8.59
C LEU A 226 11.24 -7.90 -7.25
N LEU A 227 10.77 -8.83 -6.42
CA LEU A 227 11.37 -9.15 -5.13
C LEU A 227 12.63 -10.03 -5.23
N ARG A 228 13.01 -10.49 -6.41
CA ARG A 228 14.18 -11.38 -6.58
C ARG A 228 15.51 -10.69 -6.31
N LYS A 229 15.57 -9.37 -6.42
CA LYS A 229 16.79 -8.59 -6.27
C LYS A 229 16.54 -7.36 -5.41
N PRO A 230 17.56 -6.87 -4.70
CA PRO A 230 17.50 -5.57 -4.06
C PRO A 230 17.24 -4.46 -5.10
N ILE A 231 16.49 -3.46 -4.71
CA ILE A 231 16.34 -2.23 -5.49
C ILE A 231 17.43 -1.27 -5.04
N GLN A 232 18.34 -0.92 -5.95
CA GLN A 232 19.48 -0.08 -5.63
C GLN A 232 20.28 -0.66 -4.43
N ASN A 233 20.82 0.22 -3.60
CA ASN A 233 21.52 -0.13 -2.36
C ASN A 233 20.63 -0.01 -1.11
N PHE A 234 19.31 -0.10 -1.29
CA PHE A 234 18.38 0.00 -0.18
C PHE A 234 18.35 -1.27 0.66
N PRO A 235 18.03 -1.15 1.95
CA PRO A 235 17.91 -2.29 2.84
C PRO A 235 16.85 -3.26 2.36
N VAL A 236 17.13 -4.54 2.50
CA VAL A 236 16.19 -5.63 2.23
C VAL A 236 15.81 -6.28 3.54
N ALA A 237 14.54 -6.59 3.74
CA ALA A 237 14.09 -7.32 4.91
C ALA A 237 14.90 -8.62 5.06
N PRO A 238 15.46 -8.94 6.24
CA PRO A 238 16.30 -10.13 6.41
C PRO A 238 15.65 -11.44 5.98
N VAL A 239 14.33 -11.56 6.16
CA VAL A 239 13.57 -12.72 5.69
C VAL A 239 13.50 -12.78 4.16
N LEU A 240 13.35 -11.65 3.48
CA LEU A 240 13.35 -11.60 2.01
C LEU A 240 14.75 -11.89 1.47
N GLN A 241 15.82 -11.39 2.11
CA GLN A 241 17.20 -11.68 1.72
C GLN A 241 17.52 -13.18 1.81
N ARG A 242 17.05 -13.86 2.86
CA ARG A 242 17.18 -15.33 2.97
C ARG A 242 16.47 -16.02 1.82
N LEU A 243 15.24 -15.61 1.52
CA LEU A 243 14.46 -16.18 0.43
C LEU A 243 15.14 -15.97 -0.93
N GLN A 244 15.67 -14.76 -1.19
CA GLN A 244 16.44 -14.46 -2.41
C GLN A 244 17.67 -15.38 -2.57
N ASN A 245 18.38 -15.62 -1.48
CA ASN A 245 19.57 -16.48 -1.48
C ASN A 245 19.21 -17.96 -1.76
N GLU A 246 18.10 -18.47 -1.22
CA GLU A 246 17.60 -19.83 -1.49
C GLU A 246 17.26 -20.05 -2.98
N TYR A 247 16.80 -19.01 -3.67
CA TYR A 247 16.43 -19.06 -5.08
C TYR A 247 17.58 -18.75 -6.05
N SER A 248 18.73 -18.33 -5.55
CA SER A 248 19.91 -17.98 -6.38
C SER A 248 20.84 -19.17 -6.62
N VAL A 249 20.53 -20.35 -6.06
CA VAL A 249 21.23 -21.62 -6.21
C VAL A 249 20.49 -22.47 -7.23
#